data_e9ee2bdbc756daaee907d205005cfde8
#
_entry.id   e9ee2bdbc756daaee907d205005cfde8
#
_cell.length_a   1.000
_cell.length_b   1.000
_cell.length_c   1.000
_cell.angle_alpha   90.00
_cell.angle_beta   90.00
_cell.angle_gamma   90.00
#
_symmetry.space_group_name_H-M   'P 1'
#
loop_
_entity.id
_entity.type
_entity.pdbx_description
1 polymer ?
#
loop_
_entity_poly.entity_id
_entity_poly.type
_entity_poly.pdbx_seq_one_letter_code
_entity_poly.pdbx_strand_id
1 'polypeptide(L)'
;MRVSLCLSSPNRFLQSCHRPNSPNPSMASGSSSLMWFRKGLRIHDNPALQHAAKESNCVYPVFVIDPYFMEPDPNAFSPGSSRAGLNRIRFLLESLVDLDSSLRQLGSRLLVLKGDPGEVIIRCLKEWEVKRLCFEYDTDPYYQALDIKVKNYASAAGIEVFSPVSHTLFDSAEIIQKNGGRPPLSYQSFLKLAGQPSWASSPLLTTLSWLPPVGDVGTCEISNVPTVKELGYEEIGQDESTPFKGGESEALKRLRESIRDKEWVANFEKPKGDPSAFLKPATTVLSPYLKFGCLSSRYFYQCLTDVYKNMKWHTSPPVSLVGQVSYHQFSIPGF
;
A
#
# COMPACT_ATOMS: atom_id res chain seq x y z
N MET A 1 -55.05 -17.01 -52.86
CA MET A 1 -54.85 -15.81 -52.03
C MET A 1 -53.41 -15.83 -51.53
N ARG A 2 -52.54 -14.99 -52.08
CA ARG A 2 -51.15 -14.82 -51.68
C ARG A 2 -51.09 -13.63 -50.76
N VAL A 3 -50.60 -13.81 -49.51
CA VAL A 3 -50.31 -12.73 -48.59
C VAL A 3 -48.83 -12.50 -48.60
N SER A 4 -48.40 -11.33 -49.02
CA SER A 4 -47.02 -10.86 -49.07
C SER A 4 -46.62 -10.37 -47.71
N LEU A 5 -45.52 -10.89 -47.15
CA LEU A 5 -44.91 -10.44 -45.90
C LEU A 5 -43.79 -9.47 -46.27
N CYS A 6 -43.98 -8.19 -45.91
CA CYS A 6 -42.94 -7.17 -45.92
C CYS A 6 -41.98 -7.40 -44.76
N LEU A 7 -40.70 -7.62 -45.05
CA LEU A 7 -39.61 -7.59 -44.10
C LEU A 7 -39.10 -6.16 -43.94
N SER A 8 -39.35 -5.53 -42.82
CA SER A 8 -38.76 -4.26 -42.41
C SER A 8 -37.44 -4.50 -41.69
N SER A 9 -36.36 -3.92 -42.22
CA SER A 9 -35.02 -3.94 -41.65
C SER A 9 -34.94 -3.06 -40.38
N PRO A 10 -34.22 -3.46 -39.35
CA PRO A 10 -33.97 -2.58 -38.21
C PRO A 10 -32.78 -1.64 -38.48
N ASN A 11 -33.05 -0.35 -38.34
CA ASN A 11 -32.09 0.75 -38.34
C ASN A 11 -31.03 0.52 -37.24
N ARG A 12 -29.74 0.47 -37.62
CA ARG A 12 -28.60 0.60 -36.72
C ARG A 12 -28.51 2.06 -36.25
N PHE A 13 -28.86 2.32 -35.00
CA PHE A 13 -28.43 3.52 -34.28
C PHE A 13 -26.96 3.35 -33.91
N LEU A 14 -26.07 4.00 -34.64
CA LEU A 14 -24.70 4.26 -34.23
C LEU A 14 -24.75 5.34 -33.13
N GLN A 15 -24.72 4.93 -31.89
CA GLN A 15 -24.40 5.85 -30.80
C GLN A 15 -22.93 6.26 -30.94
N SER A 16 -22.69 7.50 -31.33
CA SER A 16 -21.39 8.15 -31.29
C SER A 16 -20.99 8.30 -29.81
N CYS A 17 -20.02 7.49 -29.35
CA CYS A 17 -19.33 7.74 -28.10
C CYS A 17 -18.60 9.08 -28.22
N HIS A 18 -19.18 10.12 -27.68
CA HIS A 18 -18.48 11.37 -27.44
C HIS A 18 -17.36 11.08 -26.45
N ARG A 19 -16.10 11.05 -26.92
CA ARG A 19 -14.94 11.20 -26.06
C ARG A 19 -15.03 12.61 -25.46
N PRO A 20 -14.93 12.76 -24.14
CA PRO A 20 -14.80 14.09 -23.58
C PRO A 20 -13.53 14.72 -24.16
N ASN A 21 -13.67 15.94 -24.69
CA ASN A 21 -12.58 16.75 -25.19
C ASN A 21 -11.45 16.78 -24.15
N SER A 22 -10.26 16.29 -24.54
CA SER A 22 -9.06 16.56 -23.79
C SER A 22 -8.92 18.09 -23.65
N PRO A 23 -8.71 18.63 -22.46
CA PRO A 23 -8.41 20.04 -22.32
C PRO A 23 -7.11 20.33 -23.08
N ASN A 24 -7.13 21.30 -23.99
CA ASN A 24 -5.95 21.85 -24.62
C ASN A 24 -4.95 22.24 -23.51
N PRO A 25 -3.69 21.79 -23.55
CA PRO A 25 -2.70 22.23 -22.60
C PRO A 25 -2.32 23.67 -22.95
N SER A 26 -2.97 24.66 -22.35
CA SER A 26 -2.30 25.93 -22.13
C SER A 26 -1.14 25.60 -21.18
N MET A 27 0.10 25.84 -21.64
CA MET A 27 1.33 25.65 -20.85
C MET A 27 1.37 26.59 -19.64
N ALA A 28 0.58 26.30 -18.63
CA ALA A 28 0.92 26.67 -17.27
C ALA A 28 1.99 25.68 -16.81
N SER A 29 3.09 26.17 -16.21
CA SER A 29 4.20 25.38 -15.69
C SER A 29 3.68 24.35 -14.68
N GLY A 30 3.23 23.21 -15.16
CA GLY A 30 2.58 22.20 -14.34
C GLY A 30 3.60 21.48 -13.49
N SER A 31 3.25 21.23 -12.26
CA SER A 31 4.06 20.53 -11.27
C SER A 31 4.22 19.04 -11.67
N SER A 32 5.46 18.54 -11.63
CA SER A 32 5.76 17.11 -11.72
C SER A 32 5.89 16.52 -10.32
N SER A 33 5.25 15.38 -10.06
CA SER A 33 5.29 14.72 -8.77
C SER A 33 5.86 13.31 -8.87
N LEU A 34 6.68 12.91 -7.90
CA LEU A 34 7.13 11.54 -7.73
C LEU A 34 6.44 10.92 -6.51
N MET A 35 5.70 9.83 -6.73
CA MET A 35 5.14 9.00 -5.67
C MET A 35 6.05 7.80 -5.43
N TRP A 36 6.78 7.82 -4.31
CA TRP A 36 7.67 6.73 -3.94
C TRP A 36 6.93 5.69 -3.10
N PHE A 37 6.56 4.57 -3.73
CA PHE A 37 6.02 3.41 -3.06
C PHE A 37 7.13 2.61 -2.38
N ARG A 38 6.90 2.22 -1.12
CA ARG A 38 7.78 1.34 -0.32
C ARG A 38 6.96 0.29 0.39
N LYS A 39 6.24 0.69 1.41
CA LYS A 39 5.01 0.10 1.94
C LYS A 39 3.85 0.92 1.39
N GLY A 40 2.62 0.57 1.75
CA GLY A 40 1.47 1.29 1.17
C GLY A 40 1.22 0.93 -0.29
N LEU A 41 1.41 -0.36 -0.63
CA LEU A 41 1.22 -0.88 -1.99
C LEU A 41 -0.28 -0.99 -2.32
N ARG A 42 -0.95 0.18 -2.37
CA ARG A 42 -2.39 0.31 -2.56
C ARG A 42 -2.77 1.66 -3.17
N ILE A 43 -3.95 1.69 -3.76
CA ILE A 43 -4.61 2.91 -4.25
C ILE A 43 -5.56 3.48 -3.19
N HIS A 44 -6.36 2.60 -2.52
CA HIS A 44 -7.32 3.05 -1.50
C HIS A 44 -6.61 3.68 -0.30
N ASP A 45 -7.26 4.70 0.28
CA ASP A 45 -6.79 5.37 1.48
C ASP A 45 -5.26 5.66 1.48
N ASN A 46 -4.77 6.23 0.36
CA ASN A 46 -3.37 6.60 0.18
C ASN A 46 -3.22 8.12 0.03
N PRO A 47 -3.07 8.86 1.15
CA PRO A 47 -2.94 10.32 1.12
C PRO A 47 -1.72 10.81 0.34
N ALA A 48 -0.61 10.06 0.34
CA ALA A 48 0.59 10.43 -0.41
C ALA A 48 0.33 10.40 -1.92
N LEU A 49 -0.35 9.35 -2.43
CA LEU A 49 -0.72 9.24 -3.83
C LEU A 49 -1.75 10.32 -4.23
N GLN A 50 -2.72 10.61 -3.37
CA GLN A 50 -3.70 11.69 -3.60
C GLN A 50 -3.02 13.04 -3.73
N HIS A 51 -2.07 13.32 -2.83
CA HIS A 51 -1.31 14.56 -2.85
C HIS A 51 -0.39 14.64 -4.08
N ALA A 52 0.22 13.53 -4.50
CA ALA A 52 1.01 13.48 -5.72
C ALA A 52 0.17 13.76 -6.98
N ALA A 53 -1.09 13.31 -6.99
CA ALA A 53 -2.00 13.54 -8.12
C ALA A 53 -2.55 14.96 -8.17
N LYS A 54 -2.62 15.65 -7.02
CA LYS A 54 -3.24 16.98 -6.92
C LYS A 54 -2.42 18.03 -7.67
N GLU A 55 -3.06 18.71 -8.63
CA GLU A 55 -2.46 19.82 -9.37
C GLU A 55 -1.15 19.46 -10.11
N SER A 56 -0.96 18.17 -10.43
CA SER A 56 0.20 17.69 -11.17
C SER A 56 -0.14 17.44 -12.64
N ASN A 57 0.76 17.77 -13.54
CA ASN A 57 0.65 17.45 -14.96
C ASN A 57 1.13 16.03 -15.26
N CYS A 58 2.10 15.55 -14.51
CA CYS A 58 2.57 14.18 -14.56
C CYS A 58 2.91 13.66 -13.16
N VAL A 59 2.72 12.36 -12.98
CA VAL A 59 3.07 11.66 -11.74
C VAL A 59 3.95 10.46 -12.10
N TYR A 60 5.04 10.29 -11.38
CA TYR A 60 5.95 9.15 -11.48
C TYR A 60 5.72 8.20 -10.30
N PRO A 61 4.88 7.16 -10.44
CA PRO A 61 4.72 6.13 -9.41
C PRO A 61 5.92 5.19 -9.44
N VAL A 62 6.80 5.32 -8.46
CA VAL A 62 8.10 4.62 -8.41
C VAL A 62 8.12 3.57 -7.30
N PHE A 63 8.63 2.38 -7.61
CA PHE A 63 9.07 1.39 -6.64
C PHE A 63 10.54 1.02 -6.92
N VAL A 64 11.36 0.97 -5.89
CA VAL A 64 12.75 0.57 -6.02
C VAL A 64 12.94 -0.83 -5.43
N ILE A 65 13.38 -1.78 -6.26
CA ILE A 65 13.84 -3.09 -5.81
C ILE A 65 15.20 -2.88 -5.13
N ASP A 66 15.18 -3.00 -3.82
CA ASP A 66 16.30 -2.73 -2.95
C ASP A 66 17.15 -4.00 -2.74
N PRO A 67 18.40 -4.02 -3.17
CA PRO A 67 19.30 -5.17 -2.98
C PRO A 67 19.50 -5.56 -1.52
N TYR A 68 19.38 -4.62 -0.59
CA TYR A 68 19.51 -4.85 0.85
C TYR A 68 18.68 -6.04 1.34
N PHE A 69 17.46 -6.21 0.84
CA PHE A 69 16.60 -7.32 1.27
C PHE A 69 16.96 -8.67 0.67
N MET A 70 17.72 -8.69 -0.42
CA MET A 70 18.17 -9.91 -1.10
C MET A 70 19.58 -10.33 -0.68
N GLU A 71 20.34 -9.43 -0.02
CA GLU A 71 21.64 -9.74 0.51
C GLU A 71 21.59 -10.70 1.70
N PRO A 72 22.63 -11.50 1.93
CA PRO A 72 22.78 -12.31 3.13
C PRO A 72 22.67 -11.46 4.40
N ASP A 73 21.89 -11.93 5.36
CA ASP A 73 21.82 -11.31 6.67
C ASP A 73 22.97 -11.81 7.54
N PRO A 74 23.91 -10.94 7.95
CA PRO A 74 25.04 -11.35 8.80
C PRO A 74 24.59 -11.83 10.18
N ASN A 75 23.37 -11.48 10.61
CA ASN A 75 22.78 -11.88 11.88
C ASN A 75 21.80 -13.06 11.74
N ALA A 76 21.67 -13.65 10.53
CA ALA A 76 20.77 -14.78 10.34
C ALA A 76 21.27 -16.02 11.10
N PHE A 77 20.33 -16.81 11.62
CA PHE A 77 20.62 -18.09 12.28
C PHE A 77 21.32 -19.07 11.31
N SER A 78 20.94 -19.05 10.03
CA SER A 78 21.56 -19.85 8.97
C SER A 78 22.47 -18.96 8.13
N PRO A 79 23.80 -19.19 8.10
CA PRO A 79 24.73 -18.44 7.28
C PRO A 79 24.35 -18.44 5.80
N GLY A 80 24.38 -17.26 5.15
CA GLY A 80 24.03 -17.10 3.74
C GLY A 80 22.53 -16.91 3.45
N SER A 81 21.65 -17.00 4.47
CA SER A 81 20.24 -16.67 4.30
C SER A 81 20.05 -15.19 3.99
N SER A 82 19.26 -14.88 2.97
CA SER A 82 18.88 -13.51 2.65
C SER A 82 17.95 -12.91 3.73
N ARG A 83 17.98 -11.57 3.88
CA ARG A 83 17.08 -10.84 4.81
C ARG A 83 15.60 -11.04 4.50
N ALA A 84 15.26 -11.29 3.25
CA ALA A 84 13.91 -11.62 2.84
C ALA A 84 13.84 -13.01 2.21
N GLY A 85 13.12 -13.95 2.82
CA GLY A 85 12.89 -15.28 2.27
C GLY A 85 11.95 -15.25 1.04
N LEU A 86 11.95 -16.33 0.26
CA LEU A 86 11.20 -16.50 -0.99
C LEU A 86 9.72 -16.08 -0.88
N ASN A 87 8.99 -16.55 0.14
CA ASN A 87 7.57 -16.24 0.29
C ASN A 87 7.31 -14.74 0.49
N ARG A 88 8.21 -14.04 1.18
CA ARG A 88 8.12 -12.58 1.36
C ARG A 88 8.35 -11.85 0.04
N ILE A 89 9.35 -12.28 -0.75
CA ILE A 89 9.64 -11.68 -2.06
C ILE A 89 8.50 -11.99 -3.04
N ARG A 90 7.99 -13.22 -3.09
CA ARG A 90 6.85 -13.58 -3.94
C ARG A 90 5.63 -12.70 -3.64
N PHE A 91 5.27 -12.57 -2.37
CA PHE A 91 4.17 -11.71 -1.94
C PHE A 91 4.39 -10.24 -2.35
N LEU A 92 5.61 -9.72 -2.22
CA LEU A 92 5.96 -8.37 -2.68
C LEU A 92 5.74 -8.24 -4.19
N LEU A 93 6.30 -9.14 -4.99
CA LEU A 93 6.21 -9.05 -6.46
C LEU A 93 4.76 -9.17 -6.95
N GLU A 94 3.96 -10.08 -6.37
CA GLU A 94 2.53 -10.17 -6.63
C GLU A 94 1.80 -8.86 -6.27
N SER A 95 2.19 -8.22 -5.18
CA SER A 95 1.62 -6.92 -4.77
C SER A 95 1.99 -5.79 -5.72
N LEU A 96 3.20 -5.81 -6.29
CA LEU A 96 3.62 -4.83 -7.30
C LEU A 96 2.89 -5.03 -8.63
N VAL A 97 2.65 -6.27 -9.05
CA VAL A 97 1.86 -6.58 -10.25
C VAL A 97 0.43 -6.09 -10.10
N ASP A 98 -0.19 -6.33 -8.95
CA ASP A 98 -1.55 -5.87 -8.65
C ASP A 98 -1.63 -4.33 -8.60
N LEU A 99 -0.64 -3.68 -7.99
CA LEU A 99 -0.52 -2.22 -7.94
C LEU A 99 -0.36 -1.62 -9.35
N ASP A 100 0.51 -2.18 -10.19
CA ASP A 100 0.69 -1.73 -11.58
C ASP A 100 -0.60 -1.87 -12.37
N SER A 101 -1.33 -2.99 -12.20
CA SER A 101 -2.64 -3.19 -12.82
C SER A 101 -3.64 -2.11 -12.40
N SER A 102 -3.69 -1.77 -11.13
CA SER A 102 -4.56 -0.73 -10.58
C SER A 102 -4.18 0.67 -11.09
N LEU A 103 -2.89 0.98 -11.15
CA LEU A 103 -2.38 2.24 -11.69
C LEU A 103 -2.70 2.40 -13.19
N ARG A 104 -2.64 1.30 -13.97
CA ARG A 104 -3.01 1.29 -15.40
C ARG A 104 -4.49 1.58 -15.61
N GLN A 105 -5.37 1.10 -14.74
CA GLN A 105 -6.79 1.42 -14.78
C GLN A 105 -7.05 2.92 -14.52
N LEU A 106 -6.16 3.60 -13.79
CA LEU A 106 -6.21 5.04 -13.54
C LEU A 106 -5.51 5.88 -14.62
N GLY A 107 -4.95 5.26 -15.67
CA GLY A 107 -4.27 5.95 -16.78
C GLY A 107 -2.77 6.20 -16.56
N SER A 108 -2.16 5.55 -15.55
CA SER A 108 -0.74 5.64 -15.23
C SER A 108 -0.07 4.26 -15.25
N ARG A 109 1.11 4.09 -14.65
CA ARG A 109 1.79 2.79 -14.49
C ARG A 109 2.83 2.84 -13.39
N LEU A 110 3.21 1.69 -12.85
CA LEU A 110 4.31 1.59 -11.90
C LEU A 110 5.66 1.61 -12.65
N LEU A 111 6.59 2.41 -12.16
CA LEU A 111 7.98 2.46 -12.61
C LEU A 111 8.84 1.67 -11.62
N VAL A 112 9.33 0.50 -12.05
CA VAL A 112 10.17 -0.35 -11.22
C VAL A 112 11.62 -0.10 -11.55
N LEU A 113 12.40 0.30 -10.55
CA LEU A 113 13.83 0.59 -10.63
C LEU A 113 14.59 -0.36 -9.70
N LYS A 114 15.90 -0.51 -9.89
CA LYS A 114 16.77 -1.35 -9.04
C LYS A 114 17.94 -0.55 -8.50
N GLY A 115 18.35 -0.82 -7.26
CA GLY A 115 19.52 -0.20 -6.65
C GLY A 115 19.25 0.33 -5.24
N ASP A 116 20.22 1.07 -4.67
CA ASP A 116 20.02 1.78 -3.38
C ASP A 116 18.89 2.79 -3.51
N PRO A 117 17.82 2.67 -2.72
CA PRO A 117 16.66 3.53 -2.90
C PRO A 117 16.95 5.02 -2.69
N GLY A 118 17.88 5.34 -1.77
CA GLY A 118 18.24 6.73 -1.52
C GLY A 118 18.93 7.38 -2.73
N GLU A 119 19.81 6.63 -3.42
CA GLU A 119 20.50 7.11 -4.62
C GLU A 119 19.59 7.14 -5.84
N VAL A 120 18.81 6.07 -6.03
CA VAL A 120 17.86 5.96 -7.15
C VAL A 120 16.83 7.07 -7.10
N ILE A 121 16.21 7.33 -5.95
CA ILE A 121 15.21 8.40 -5.83
C ILE A 121 15.83 9.77 -6.05
N ILE A 122 16.99 10.06 -5.47
CA ILE A 122 17.69 11.33 -5.69
C ILE A 122 18.01 11.54 -7.17
N ARG A 123 18.47 10.51 -7.88
CA ARG A 123 18.70 10.56 -9.32
C ARG A 123 17.40 10.88 -10.08
N CYS A 124 16.29 10.18 -9.78
CA CYS A 124 15.00 10.44 -10.40
C CYS A 124 14.52 11.87 -10.16
N LEU A 125 14.64 12.38 -8.92
CA LEU A 125 14.26 13.75 -8.60
C LEU A 125 15.00 14.77 -9.47
N LYS A 126 16.29 14.53 -9.72
CA LYS A 126 17.13 15.41 -10.54
C LYS A 126 16.82 15.26 -12.03
N GLU A 127 16.85 14.04 -12.57
CA GLU A 127 16.74 13.79 -14.02
C GLU A 127 15.35 14.09 -14.56
N TRP A 128 14.29 13.87 -13.76
CA TRP A 128 12.91 14.13 -14.17
C TRP A 128 12.40 15.51 -13.73
N GLU A 129 13.29 16.36 -13.21
CA GLU A 129 12.98 17.71 -12.74
C GLU A 129 11.75 17.77 -11.83
N VAL A 130 11.64 16.80 -10.91
CA VAL A 130 10.52 16.65 -10.00
C VAL A 130 10.39 17.86 -9.08
N LYS A 131 9.16 18.36 -8.92
CA LYS A 131 8.85 19.50 -8.04
C LYS A 131 8.26 19.09 -6.71
N ARG A 132 7.68 17.87 -6.63
CA ARG A 132 7.05 17.33 -5.43
C ARG A 132 7.38 15.87 -5.24
N LEU A 133 7.86 15.51 -4.05
CA LEU A 133 8.12 14.14 -3.63
C LEU A 133 7.08 13.72 -2.59
N CYS A 134 6.37 12.62 -2.86
CA CYS A 134 5.33 12.07 -1.98
C CYS A 134 5.65 10.63 -1.61
N PHE A 135 5.52 10.29 -0.32
CA PHE A 135 5.66 8.91 0.17
C PHE A 135 5.09 8.79 1.58
N GLU A 136 4.62 7.60 1.98
CA GLU A 136 4.15 7.36 3.34
C GLU A 136 5.33 7.36 4.33
N TYR A 137 5.16 8.02 5.49
CA TYR A 137 6.10 7.96 6.60
C TYR A 137 6.23 6.51 7.11
N ASP A 138 7.45 6.09 7.42
CA ASP A 138 7.74 4.76 7.97
C ASP A 138 8.47 4.88 9.32
N THR A 139 8.15 4.01 10.25
CA THR A 139 8.79 3.96 11.57
C THR A 139 10.03 3.08 11.62
N ASP A 140 10.26 2.26 10.58
CA ASP A 140 11.40 1.36 10.48
C ASP A 140 12.72 2.17 10.41
N PRO A 141 13.70 1.94 11.29
CA PRO A 141 14.95 2.70 11.32
C PRO A 141 15.70 2.72 10.00
N TYR A 142 15.66 1.63 9.23
CA TYR A 142 16.25 1.56 7.90
C TYR A 142 15.62 2.60 6.96
N TYR A 143 14.29 2.63 6.88
CA TYR A 143 13.59 3.59 6.05
C TYR A 143 13.71 5.03 6.57
N GLN A 144 13.77 5.24 7.89
CA GLN A 144 14.01 6.57 8.45
C GLN A 144 15.36 7.15 8.04
N ALA A 145 16.41 6.34 7.99
CA ALA A 145 17.72 6.77 7.50
C ALA A 145 17.67 7.18 6.01
N LEU A 146 16.97 6.40 5.19
CA LEU A 146 16.73 6.76 3.78
C LEU A 146 15.90 8.05 3.66
N ASP A 147 14.88 8.22 4.49
CA ASP A 147 14.03 9.42 4.50
C ASP A 147 14.85 10.68 4.78
N ILE A 148 15.74 10.62 5.76
CA ILE A 148 16.62 11.75 6.10
C ILE A 148 17.49 12.12 4.90
N LYS A 149 18.14 11.11 4.24
CA LYS A 149 18.98 11.32 3.06
C LYS A 149 18.21 12.02 1.93
N VAL A 150 17.02 11.50 1.60
CA VAL A 150 16.22 11.98 0.47
C VAL A 150 15.56 13.34 0.78
N LYS A 151 15.05 13.54 2.00
CA LYS A 151 14.47 14.81 2.45
C LYS A 151 15.50 15.94 2.46
N ASN A 152 16.72 15.69 2.91
CA ASN A 152 17.79 16.67 2.90
C ASN A 152 18.13 17.13 1.47
N TYR A 153 18.23 16.16 0.52
CA TYR A 153 18.45 16.50 -0.88
C TYR A 153 17.27 17.31 -1.45
N ALA A 154 16.04 16.86 -1.23
CA ALA A 154 14.84 17.52 -1.74
C ALA A 154 14.73 18.98 -1.21
N SER A 155 14.99 19.18 0.08
CA SER A 155 15.02 20.52 0.70
C SER A 155 16.06 21.43 0.06
N ALA A 156 17.30 20.93 -0.14
CA ALA A 156 18.37 21.69 -0.79
C ALA A 156 18.07 22.03 -2.26
N ALA A 157 17.30 21.17 -2.94
CA ALA A 157 16.87 21.37 -4.32
C ALA A 157 15.57 22.17 -4.48
N GLY A 158 14.95 22.61 -3.39
CA GLY A 158 13.66 23.33 -3.42
C GLY A 158 12.48 22.47 -3.84
N ILE A 159 12.54 21.14 -3.64
CA ILE A 159 11.48 20.18 -3.93
C ILE A 159 10.56 20.07 -2.73
N GLU A 160 9.25 20.23 -2.95
CA GLU A 160 8.23 20.00 -1.91
C GLU A 160 8.24 18.54 -1.47
N VAL A 161 8.19 18.29 -0.16
CA VAL A 161 8.10 16.92 0.38
C VAL A 161 6.80 16.75 1.17
N PHE A 162 5.99 15.77 0.77
CA PHE A 162 4.79 15.36 1.50
C PHE A 162 4.92 13.91 1.96
N SER A 163 5.03 13.72 3.28
CA SER A 163 5.25 12.41 3.90
C SER A 163 4.28 12.20 5.07
N PRO A 164 3.00 11.83 4.79
CA PRO A 164 1.98 11.65 5.83
C PRO A 164 2.16 10.34 6.58
N VAL A 165 1.71 10.33 7.85
CA VAL A 165 1.52 9.12 8.63
C VAL A 165 0.19 8.50 8.22
N SER A 166 0.22 7.44 7.41
CA SER A 166 -0.98 6.76 6.88
C SER A 166 -0.86 5.23 6.84
N HIS A 167 0.33 4.70 7.10
CA HIS A 167 0.55 3.26 7.21
C HIS A 167 0.06 2.70 8.55
N THR A 168 0.06 3.52 9.59
CA THR A 168 -0.31 3.16 10.98
C THR A 168 -1.63 3.82 11.40
N LEU A 169 -2.28 3.28 12.44
CA LEU A 169 -3.49 3.85 13.05
C LEU A 169 -3.20 5.12 13.83
N PHE A 170 -2.05 5.17 14.47
CA PHE A 170 -1.63 6.26 15.35
C PHE A 170 -0.27 6.79 14.90
N ASP A 171 -0.02 8.06 15.13
CA ASP A 171 1.30 8.62 14.99
C ASP A 171 2.19 8.16 16.17
N SER A 172 3.30 7.46 15.85
CA SER A 172 4.23 6.97 16.86
C SER A 172 4.91 8.11 17.63
N ALA A 173 5.17 9.24 16.98
CA ALA A 173 5.77 10.40 17.63
C ALA A 173 4.83 10.99 18.70
N GLU A 174 3.53 11.08 18.41
CA GLU A 174 2.53 11.50 19.40
C GLU A 174 2.46 10.57 20.61
N ILE A 175 2.48 9.25 20.38
CA ILE A 175 2.46 8.24 21.45
C ILE A 175 3.70 8.38 22.33
N ILE A 176 4.88 8.51 21.73
CA ILE A 176 6.15 8.70 22.45
C ILE A 176 6.12 10.00 23.24
N GLN A 177 5.63 11.09 22.66
CA GLN A 177 5.49 12.36 23.34
C GLN A 177 4.56 12.26 24.57
N LYS A 178 3.37 11.63 24.41
CA LYS A 178 2.43 11.38 25.52
C LYS A 178 3.04 10.52 26.64
N ASN A 179 4.04 9.70 26.32
CA ASN A 179 4.77 8.87 27.29
C ASN A 179 6.08 9.51 27.82
N GLY A 180 6.18 10.83 27.76
CA GLY A 180 7.35 11.55 28.27
C GLY A 180 8.63 11.36 27.45
N GLY A 181 8.50 11.21 26.13
CA GLY A 181 9.62 11.06 25.19
C GLY A 181 10.18 9.65 25.09
N ARG A 182 9.50 8.63 25.63
CA ARG A 182 9.93 7.23 25.61
C ARG A 182 8.86 6.34 24.96
N PRO A 183 9.24 5.30 24.19
CA PRO A 183 8.27 4.35 23.67
C PRO A 183 7.60 3.57 24.82
N PRO A 184 6.31 3.18 24.67
CA PRO A 184 5.65 2.32 25.64
C PRO A 184 6.26 0.92 25.63
N LEU A 185 6.61 0.39 26.80
CA LEU A 185 7.30 -0.90 26.93
C LEU A 185 6.36 -2.12 26.88
N SER A 186 5.05 -1.90 26.91
CA SER A 186 4.06 -2.98 26.85
C SER A 186 2.86 -2.57 26.02
N TYR A 187 2.20 -3.56 25.43
CA TYR A 187 0.96 -3.33 24.67
C TYR A 187 -0.17 -2.72 25.52
N GLN A 188 -0.24 -3.07 26.79
CA GLN A 188 -1.19 -2.49 27.74
C GLN A 188 -0.93 -0.98 27.95
N SER A 189 0.34 -0.59 28.11
CA SER A 189 0.74 0.82 28.21
C SER A 189 0.43 1.56 26.92
N PHE A 190 0.74 0.95 25.77
CA PHE A 190 0.41 1.50 24.45
C PHE A 190 -1.10 1.78 24.32
N LEU A 191 -1.97 0.81 24.62
CA LEU A 191 -3.42 0.98 24.52
C LEU A 191 -3.96 2.14 25.38
N LYS A 192 -3.39 2.33 26.58
CA LYS A 192 -3.78 3.45 27.47
C LYS A 192 -3.42 4.80 26.88
N LEU A 193 -2.25 4.89 26.23
CA LEU A 193 -1.74 6.13 25.63
C LEU A 193 -2.41 6.46 24.28
N ALA A 194 -2.67 5.43 23.49
CA ALA A 194 -3.19 5.56 22.13
C ALA A 194 -4.64 6.08 22.10
N GLY A 195 -5.50 5.60 22.99
CA GLY A 195 -6.91 5.96 23.00
C GLY A 195 -7.65 5.57 21.72
N GLN A 196 -8.54 6.44 21.24
CA GLN A 196 -9.24 6.26 19.97
C GLN A 196 -8.42 6.90 18.83
N PRO A 197 -8.28 6.24 17.67
CA PRO A 197 -7.64 6.84 16.53
C PRO A 197 -8.39 8.09 16.04
N SER A 198 -7.65 9.13 15.69
CA SER A 198 -8.18 10.37 15.12
C SER A 198 -7.37 10.72 13.88
N TRP A 199 -8.06 10.95 12.76
CA TRP A 199 -7.43 11.29 11.49
C TRP A 199 -8.04 12.55 10.90
N ALA A 200 -7.24 13.32 10.16
CA ALA A 200 -7.69 14.53 9.48
C ALA A 200 -8.77 14.25 8.41
N SER A 201 -8.80 13.04 7.85
CA SER A 201 -9.81 12.60 6.89
C SER A 201 -10.18 11.15 7.14
N SER A 202 -11.44 10.81 6.91
CA SER A 202 -11.90 9.42 6.98
C SER A 202 -11.21 8.56 5.91
N PRO A 203 -10.83 7.32 6.21
CA PRO A 203 -10.28 6.40 5.23
C PRO A 203 -11.34 6.03 4.19
N LEU A 204 -11.00 6.10 2.90
CA LEU A 204 -11.91 5.85 1.80
C LEU A 204 -11.43 4.69 0.93
N LEU A 205 -12.36 3.85 0.49
CA LEU A 205 -12.06 2.76 -0.46
C LEU A 205 -11.74 3.30 -1.84
N THR A 206 -12.46 4.31 -2.31
CA THR A 206 -12.25 4.93 -3.62
C THR A 206 -11.81 6.38 -3.42
N THR A 207 -10.56 6.68 -3.76
CA THR A 207 -9.96 7.99 -3.54
C THR A 207 -9.57 8.70 -4.84
N LEU A 208 -9.33 7.96 -5.90
CA LEU A 208 -8.92 8.46 -7.20
C LEU A 208 -9.69 7.75 -8.31
N SER A 209 -10.21 8.53 -9.26
CA SER A 209 -10.83 8.02 -10.50
C SER A 209 -9.88 8.12 -11.70
N TRP A 210 -8.80 8.89 -11.57
CA TRP A 210 -7.80 9.14 -12.60
C TRP A 210 -6.49 9.61 -11.97
N LEU A 211 -5.38 9.30 -12.62
CA LEU A 211 -4.04 9.79 -12.29
C LEU A 211 -3.43 10.52 -13.50
N PRO A 212 -2.68 11.59 -13.27
CA PRO A 212 -1.85 12.18 -14.32
C PRO A 212 -0.94 11.14 -14.97
N PRO A 213 -0.69 11.24 -16.29
CA PRO A 213 0.18 10.30 -16.97
C PRO A 213 1.61 10.37 -16.43
N VAL A 214 2.38 9.32 -16.68
CA VAL A 214 3.82 9.34 -16.43
C VAL A 214 4.46 10.31 -17.42
N GLY A 215 5.35 11.17 -16.93
CA GLY A 215 6.14 12.08 -17.76
C GLY A 215 7.29 11.37 -18.49
N ASP A 216 8.17 12.16 -19.09
CA ASP A 216 9.38 11.64 -19.71
C ASP A 216 10.30 11.07 -18.62
N VAL A 217 10.78 9.86 -18.84
CA VAL A 217 11.69 9.14 -17.93
C VAL A 217 13.15 9.19 -18.38
N GLY A 218 13.42 9.85 -19.50
CA GLY A 218 14.76 10.02 -20.06
C GLY A 218 15.49 8.70 -20.28
N THR A 219 16.72 8.62 -19.77
CA THR A 219 17.60 7.45 -19.90
C THR A 219 17.47 6.46 -18.73
N CYS A 220 16.54 6.68 -17.79
CA CYS A 220 16.35 5.78 -16.66
C CYS A 220 15.91 4.39 -17.14
N GLU A 221 16.66 3.36 -16.75
CA GLU A 221 16.30 1.97 -17.01
C GLU A 221 15.10 1.57 -16.13
N ILE A 222 13.92 1.58 -16.73
CA ILE A 222 12.68 1.14 -16.09
C ILE A 222 12.44 -0.31 -16.48
N SER A 223 12.36 -1.17 -15.48
CA SER A 223 12.01 -2.57 -15.68
C SER A 223 10.52 -2.83 -15.46
N ASN A 224 10.03 -3.96 -15.97
CA ASN A 224 8.79 -4.55 -15.47
C ASN A 224 9.02 -5.08 -14.05
N VAL A 225 7.93 -5.46 -13.36
CA VAL A 225 8.06 -6.18 -12.08
C VAL A 225 8.83 -7.48 -12.34
N PRO A 226 9.98 -7.68 -11.68
CA PRO A 226 10.80 -8.86 -11.94
C PRO A 226 10.15 -10.13 -11.40
N THR A 227 10.58 -11.28 -11.91
CA THR A 227 10.26 -12.60 -11.35
C THR A 227 11.15 -12.91 -10.15
N VAL A 228 10.75 -13.87 -9.32
CA VAL A 228 11.59 -14.35 -8.20
C VAL A 228 12.94 -14.86 -8.67
N LYS A 229 12.98 -15.52 -9.82
CA LYS A 229 14.20 -16.04 -10.45
C LYS A 229 15.16 -14.94 -10.88
N GLU A 230 14.66 -13.85 -11.45
CA GLU A 230 15.49 -12.67 -11.83
C GLU A 230 16.09 -11.95 -10.60
N LEU A 231 15.53 -12.21 -9.40
CA LEU A 231 16.06 -11.74 -8.13
C LEU A 231 16.97 -12.74 -7.43
N GLY A 232 17.31 -13.87 -8.09
CA GLY A 232 18.24 -14.87 -7.57
C GLY A 232 17.63 -15.90 -6.61
N TYR A 233 16.30 -15.99 -6.52
CA TYR A 233 15.64 -17.03 -5.72
C TYR A 233 15.35 -18.25 -6.57
N GLU A 234 15.57 -19.44 -6.02
CA GLU A 234 15.14 -20.71 -6.64
C GLU A 234 13.62 -20.83 -6.53
N GLU A 235 12.98 -21.24 -7.61
CA GLU A 235 11.57 -21.61 -7.59
C GLU A 235 11.44 -22.99 -6.94
N ILE A 236 10.87 -23.02 -5.75
CA ILE A 236 10.45 -24.26 -5.11
C ILE A 236 9.19 -24.76 -5.83
N GLY A 237 9.05 -26.07 -6.00
CA GLY A 237 7.98 -26.68 -6.81
C GLY A 237 6.57 -26.18 -6.52
N GLN A 238 5.65 -26.38 -7.45
CA GLN A 238 4.28 -25.81 -7.41
C GLN A 238 3.48 -26.16 -6.14
N ASP A 239 3.81 -27.22 -5.43
CA ASP A 239 3.15 -27.64 -4.19
C ASP A 239 3.51 -26.82 -2.94
N GLU A 240 4.53 -25.98 -3.01
CA GLU A 240 4.98 -25.12 -1.89
C GLU A 240 4.51 -23.67 -2.02
N SER A 241 3.54 -23.38 -2.89
CA SER A 241 2.96 -22.05 -2.99
C SER A 241 2.18 -21.71 -1.72
N THR A 242 2.48 -20.54 -1.15
CA THR A 242 1.68 -20.00 -0.05
C THR A 242 0.23 -19.76 -0.51
N PRO A 243 -0.78 -20.08 0.31
CA PRO A 243 -2.19 -19.78 -0.01
C PRO A 243 -2.50 -18.27 0.03
N PHE A 244 -1.51 -17.44 0.34
CA PHE A 244 -1.66 -16.00 0.51
C PHE A 244 -1.03 -15.27 -0.68
N LYS A 245 -1.87 -14.94 -1.66
CA LYS A 245 -1.47 -14.11 -2.80
C LYS A 245 -1.33 -12.67 -2.36
N GLY A 246 -0.25 -11.98 -2.80
CA GLY A 246 -0.05 -10.55 -2.55
C GLY A 246 -1.02 -9.66 -3.33
N GLY A 247 -1.16 -8.41 -2.91
CA GLY A 247 -1.89 -7.36 -3.62
C GLY A 247 -3.08 -6.76 -2.86
N GLU A 248 -3.45 -5.55 -3.24
CA GLU A 248 -4.60 -4.80 -2.71
C GLU A 248 -5.93 -5.50 -3.02
N SER A 249 -6.06 -6.02 -4.24
CA SER A 249 -7.28 -6.70 -4.70
C SER A 249 -7.62 -7.89 -3.82
N GLU A 250 -6.63 -8.74 -3.52
CA GLU A 250 -6.80 -9.89 -2.64
C GLU A 250 -7.01 -9.45 -1.18
N ALA A 251 -6.30 -8.41 -0.70
CA ALA A 251 -6.47 -7.84 0.62
C ALA A 251 -7.92 -7.38 0.86
N LEU A 252 -8.47 -6.62 -0.06
CA LEU A 252 -9.84 -6.10 0.00
C LEU A 252 -10.89 -7.21 -0.13
N LYS A 253 -10.62 -8.23 -0.94
CA LYS A 253 -11.47 -9.42 -1.03
C LYS A 253 -11.53 -10.15 0.33
N ARG A 254 -10.36 -10.46 0.93
CA ARG A 254 -10.27 -11.12 2.24
C ARG A 254 -10.90 -10.29 3.35
N LEU A 255 -10.71 -8.98 3.34
CA LEU A 255 -11.37 -8.10 4.29
C LEU A 255 -12.89 -8.21 4.18
N ARG A 256 -13.45 -8.09 2.96
CA ARG A 256 -14.90 -8.21 2.73
C ARG A 256 -15.45 -9.56 3.19
N GLU A 257 -14.75 -10.65 2.92
CA GLU A 257 -15.11 -11.99 3.37
C GLU A 257 -15.09 -12.09 4.90
N SER A 258 -14.05 -11.56 5.55
CA SER A 258 -13.90 -11.59 7.01
C SER A 258 -14.98 -10.78 7.76
N ILE A 259 -15.37 -9.61 7.22
CA ILE A 259 -16.38 -8.76 7.89
C ILE A 259 -17.83 -9.12 7.53
N ARG A 260 -18.03 -10.11 6.64
CA ARG A 260 -19.39 -10.54 6.23
C ARG A 260 -20.16 -11.16 7.38
N ASP A 261 -19.48 -11.94 8.21
CA ASP A 261 -20.04 -12.50 9.44
C ASP A 261 -19.84 -11.50 10.60
N LYS A 262 -20.82 -10.66 10.80
CA LYS A 262 -20.79 -9.60 11.82
C LYS A 262 -20.76 -10.15 13.24
N GLU A 263 -21.43 -11.30 13.47
CA GLU A 263 -21.44 -11.96 14.78
C GLU A 263 -20.07 -12.51 15.11
N TRP A 264 -19.42 -13.16 14.14
CA TRP A 264 -18.04 -13.60 14.30
C TRP A 264 -17.10 -12.44 14.60
N VAL A 265 -17.20 -11.32 13.87
CA VAL A 265 -16.39 -10.12 14.09
C VAL A 265 -16.59 -9.56 15.50
N ALA A 266 -17.84 -9.47 15.95
CA ALA A 266 -18.17 -8.93 17.28
C ALA A 266 -17.70 -9.84 18.41
N ASN A 267 -17.85 -11.16 18.25
CA ASN A 267 -17.48 -12.15 19.25
C ASN A 267 -16.03 -12.63 19.15
N PHE A 268 -15.26 -12.10 18.19
CA PHE A 268 -13.88 -12.55 17.97
C PHE A 268 -13.02 -12.34 19.21
N GLU A 269 -12.36 -13.41 19.62
CA GLU A 269 -11.30 -13.38 20.61
C GLU A 269 -10.04 -14.01 20.01
N LYS A 270 -8.87 -13.40 20.29
CA LYS A 270 -7.59 -13.92 19.84
C LYS A 270 -7.47 -15.41 20.17
N PRO A 271 -7.40 -16.30 19.17
CA PRO A 271 -7.35 -17.73 19.43
C PRO A 271 -6.09 -18.12 20.17
N LYS A 272 -6.23 -19.09 21.08
CA LYS A 272 -5.11 -19.75 21.78
C LYS A 272 -4.60 -20.97 21.01
N GLY A 273 -4.90 -21.03 19.71
CA GLY A 273 -4.63 -22.19 18.86
C GLY A 273 -3.21 -22.26 18.32
N ASP A 274 -2.95 -23.34 17.56
CA ASP A 274 -1.69 -23.59 16.88
C ASP A 274 -1.44 -22.55 15.76
N PRO A 275 -0.34 -21.80 15.78
CA PRO A 275 0.02 -20.85 14.72
C PRO A 275 0.22 -21.51 13.36
N SER A 276 0.48 -22.81 13.31
CA SER A 276 0.67 -23.55 12.05
C SER A 276 -0.63 -23.93 11.32
N ALA A 277 -1.79 -23.72 11.94
CA ALA A 277 -3.10 -24.00 11.35
C ALA A 277 -3.51 -22.99 10.25
N PHE A 278 -2.62 -22.74 9.28
CA PHE A 278 -2.83 -21.74 8.22
C PHE A 278 -3.82 -22.18 7.12
N LEU A 279 -4.08 -23.48 6.97
CA LEU A 279 -5.07 -23.99 6.00
C LEU A 279 -6.52 -23.68 6.41
N LYS A 280 -6.78 -23.59 7.72
CA LYS A 280 -8.08 -23.17 8.29
C LYS A 280 -7.85 -22.14 9.39
N PRO A 281 -7.43 -20.93 9.03
CA PRO A 281 -7.07 -19.92 10.02
C PRO A 281 -8.30 -19.50 10.83
N ALA A 282 -8.13 -19.43 12.15
CA ALA A 282 -9.13 -18.89 13.07
C ALA A 282 -9.08 -17.35 13.17
N THR A 283 -8.34 -16.70 12.27
CA THR A 283 -8.15 -15.24 12.21
C THR A 283 -8.42 -14.71 10.80
N THR A 284 -8.41 -13.38 10.61
CA THR A 284 -8.59 -12.74 9.31
C THR A 284 -7.44 -12.99 8.34
N VAL A 285 -6.26 -13.38 8.84
CA VAL A 285 -5.01 -13.53 8.06
C VAL A 285 -4.66 -12.30 7.23
N LEU A 286 -4.95 -11.11 7.73
CA LEU A 286 -4.68 -9.83 7.04
C LEU A 286 -3.32 -9.22 7.38
N SER A 287 -2.57 -9.81 8.31
CA SER A 287 -1.26 -9.28 8.75
C SER A 287 -0.23 -9.09 7.63
N PRO A 288 -0.06 -9.98 6.64
CA PRO A 288 0.84 -9.72 5.52
C PRO A 288 0.44 -8.48 4.72
N TYR A 289 -0.86 -8.32 4.47
CA TYR A 289 -1.40 -7.18 3.71
C TYR A 289 -1.24 -5.85 4.45
N LEU A 290 -1.38 -5.84 5.77
CA LEU A 290 -1.09 -4.68 6.61
C LEU A 290 0.42 -4.37 6.60
N LYS A 291 1.29 -5.39 6.67
CA LYS A 291 2.75 -5.22 6.67
C LYS A 291 3.29 -4.60 5.39
N PHE A 292 2.76 -5.01 4.23
CA PHE A 292 3.13 -4.44 2.93
C PHE A 292 2.28 -3.22 2.56
N GLY A 293 1.27 -2.91 3.38
CA GLY A 293 0.35 -1.79 3.15
C GLY A 293 -0.56 -1.98 1.93
N CYS A 294 -0.78 -3.24 1.49
CA CYS A 294 -1.81 -3.59 0.52
C CYS A 294 -3.23 -3.37 1.08
N LEU A 295 -3.35 -3.35 2.42
CA LEU A 295 -4.55 -2.98 3.14
C LEU A 295 -4.24 -1.80 4.07
N SER A 296 -5.06 -0.76 4.01
CA SER A 296 -4.97 0.34 4.97
C SER A 296 -5.41 -0.11 6.36
N SER A 297 -4.55 0.11 7.37
CA SER A 297 -4.88 -0.13 8.78
C SER A 297 -6.06 0.73 9.23
N ARG A 298 -6.15 1.97 8.73
CA ARG A 298 -7.23 2.93 9.03
C ARG A 298 -8.55 2.45 8.44
N TYR A 299 -8.55 2.02 7.18
CA TYR A 299 -9.75 1.48 6.52
C TYR A 299 -10.22 0.18 7.19
N PHE A 300 -9.31 -0.71 7.55
CA PHE A 300 -9.67 -1.93 8.28
C PHE A 300 -10.29 -1.60 9.65
N TYR A 301 -9.68 -0.70 10.42
CA TYR A 301 -10.22 -0.23 11.69
C TYR A 301 -11.63 0.37 11.51
N GLN A 302 -11.84 1.20 10.49
CA GLN A 302 -13.15 1.78 10.18
C GLN A 302 -14.19 0.70 9.91
N CYS A 303 -13.87 -0.30 9.09
CA CYS A 303 -14.76 -1.43 8.81
C CYS A 303 -15.17 -2.19 10.08
N LEU A 304 -14.23 -2.43 11.00
CA LEU A 304 -14.50 -3.10 12.26
C LEU A 304 -15.39 -2.26 13.18
N THR A 305 -15.10 -0.97 13.30
CA THR A 305 -15.90 -0.06 14.14
C THR A 305 -17.31 0.13 13.60
N ASP A 306 -17.51 0.09 12.29
CA ASP A 306 -18.83 0.16 11.67
C ASP A 306 -19.64 -1.13 11.91
N VAL A 307 -18.98 -2.30 11.99
CA VAL A 307 -19.65 -3.52 12.47
C VAL A 307 -20.05 -3.35 13.94
N TYR A 308 -19.13 -2.94 14.82
CA TYR A 308 -19.36 -2.83 16.25
C TYR A 308 -20.49 -1.85 16.61
N LYS A 309 -20.61 -0.72 15.91
CA LYS A 309 -21.73 0.25 16.10
C LYS A 309 -23.11 -0.36 15.93
N ASN A 310 -23.22 -1.42 15.12
CA ASN A 310 -24.49 -2.08 14.81
C ASN A 310 -24.72 -3.35 15.65
N MET A 311 -23.84 -3.66 16.60
CA MET A 311 -23.92 -4.83 17.46
C MET A 311 -24.29 -4.42 18.89
N LYS A 312 -25.14 -5.22 19.55
CA LYS A 312 -25.53 -4.99 20.96
C LYS A 312 -24.34 -5.17 21.92
N TRP A 313 -23.43 -6.02 21.54
CA TRP A 313 -22.23 -6.34 22.31
C TRP A 313 -21.08 -6.71 21.37
N HIS A 314 -19.86 -6.43 21.77
CA HIS A 314 -18.65 -6.86 21.08
C HIS A 314 -17.47 -6.98 22.04
N THR A 315 -16.47 -7.79 21.68
CA THR A 315 -15.21 -7.90 22.41
C THR A 315 -14.41 -6.59 22.33
N SER A 316 -13.58 -6.36 23.34
CA SER A 316 -12.72 -5.17 23.45
C SER A 316 -11.24 -5.54 23.34
N PRO A 317 -10.35 -4.59 22.96
CA PRO A 317 -8.90 -4.79 23.06
C PRO A 317 -8.49 -5.26 24.48
N PRO A 318 -7.50 -6.15 24.61
CA PRO A 318 -6.55 -6.60 23.58
C PRO A 318 -6.99 -7.78 22.72
N VAL A 319 -8.08 -8.48 23.07
CA VAL A 319 -8.45 -9.77 22.46
C VAL A 319 -9.25 -9.63 21.17
N SER A 320 -9.92 -8.51 20.96
CA SER A 320 -10.74 -8.22 19.76
C SER A 320 -9.91 -8.05 18.48
N LEU A 321 -10.58 -8.04 17.31
CA LEU A 321 -9.95 -7.72 16.03
C LEU A 321 -9.34 -6.30 16.04
N VAL A 322 -10.00 -5.31 16.63
CA VAL A 322 -9.43 -3.98 16.83
C VAL A 322 -8.15 -4.04 17.66
N GLY A 323 -8.13 -4.88 18.69
CA GLY A 323 -6.93 -5.17 19.46
C GLY A 323 -5.80 -5.75 18.61
N GLN A 324 -6.11 -6.65 17.67
CA GLN A 324 -5.10 -7.20 16.77
C GLN A 324 -4.52 -6.16 15.80
N VAL A 325 -5.35 -5.27 15.24
CA VAL A 325 -4.89 -4.17 14.37
C VAL A 325 -3.98 -3.22 15.15
N SER A 326 -4.36 -2.86 16.37
CA SER A 326 -3.55 -2.01 17.25
C SER A 326 -2.24 -2.70 17.67
N TYR A 327 -2.28 -4.02 17.93
CA TYR A 327 -1.08 -4.80 18.24
C TYR A 327 -0.13 -4.90 17.06
N HIS A 328 -0.65 -5.01 15.84
CA HIS A 328 0.18 -5.01 14.63
C HIS A 328 1.03 -3.73 14.56
N GLN A 329 0.45 -2.57 14.86
CA GLN A 329 1.19 -1.32 14.92
C GLN A 329 2.24 -1.33 16.04
N PHE A 330 1.88 -1.73 17.27
CA PHE A 330 2.81 -1.82 18.39
C PHE A 330 4.03 -2.72 18.11
N SER A 331 3.85 -3.75 17.25
CA SER A 331 4.91 -4.68 16.87
C SER A 331 5.80 -4.21 15.72
N ILE A 332 5.52 -3.05 15.11
CA ILE A 332 6.35 -2.49 14.04
C ILE A 332 7.62 -1.89 14.68
N PRO A 333 8.83 -2.12 14.10
CA PRO A 333 10.05 -1.47 14.56
C PRO A 333 9.91 0.06 14.63
N GLY A 334 10.40 0.67 15.72
CA GLY A 334 10.33 2.12 15.93
C GLY A 334 9.30 2.55 16.99
N PHE A 335 8.60 1.58 17.61
CA PHE A 335 7.85 1.79 18.85
C PHE A 335 8.66 1.36 20.06
#